data_fa552c4cf77114e64cbf93dda29c53ba
#
_entry.id   fa552c4cf77114e64cbf93dda29c53ba
#
_cell.length_a   1.000
_cell.length_b   1.000
_cell.length_c   1.000
_cell.angle_alpha   90.00
_cell.angle_beta   90.00
_cell.angle_gamma   90.00
#
_symmetry.space_group_name_H-M   'P 1'
#
loop_
_entity.id
_entity.type
_entity.pdbx_description
1 polymer ?
#
loop_
_entity_poly.entity_id
_entity_poly.type
_entity_poly.pdbx_seq_one_letter_code
_entity_poly.pdbx_strand_id
1 'polypeptide(L)'
;DGIRDAQESRGLGDVYKRQVMFPSIPLNPIKLSLYFCNLLVNFLLIFLPGFGLLNLNKSIQKEILEHALGIQTTVLKECIPEHKKSSCIFISRIYVSIWIMIIGLSIFSNSFLPILLFLIPKFFATLNIVWGLTQHMGLQEDVKDHRLSTRSVRLNPIFSFIYWKMEYHIEHHMFPSVPSYNLPKLHEAIKQQLPKPQTLFEAYKDIIPAVIKKTNDPNYFIPVKLPTN
;
A
#
# COMPACT_ATOMS: atom_id res chain seq x y z
N ASP A 1 -30.45 2.82 0.90
CA ASP A 1 -30.06 1.44 0.58
C ASP A 1 -29.01 1.40 -0.54
N GLY A 2 -29.19 2.04 -1.69
CA GLY A 2 -28.22 1.99 -2.81
C GLY A 2 -26.81 2.53 -2.50
N ILE A 3 -26.65 3.41 -1.51
CA ILE A 3 -25.33 3.91 -1.06
C ILE A 3 -24.61 2.84 -0.22
N ARG A 4 -25.36 2.07 0.59
CA ARG A 4 -24.82 0.96 1.38
C ARG A 4 -24.33 -0.17 0.48
N ASP A 5 -25.13 -0.57 -0.51
CA ASP A 5 -24.77 -1.63 -1.46
C ASP A 5 -23.55 -1.25 -2.32
N ALA A 6 -23.43 0.03 -2.69
CA ALA A 6 -22.26 0.53 -3.42
C ALA A 6 -20.98 0.58 -2.55
N GLN A 7 -21.11 0.77 -1.24
CA GLN A 7 -19.98 0.72 -0.30
C GLN A 7 -19.57 -0.72 -0.01
N GLU A 8 -20.52 -1.64 0.17
CA GLU A 8 -20.22 -3.07 0.39
C GLU A 8 -19.53 -3.69 -0.84
N SER A 9 -20.03 -3.40 -2.05
CA SER A 9 -19.40 -3.90 -3.28
C SER A 9 -18.03 -3.30 -3.56
N ARG A 10 -17.79 -2.05 -3.16
CA ARG A 10 -16.45 -1.41 -3.26
C ARG A 10 -15.46 -1.98 -2.26
N GLY A 11 -15.88 -2.28 -1.02
CA GLY A 11 -15.02 -2.87 0.01
C GLY A 11 -14.52 -4.26 -0.38
N LEU A 12 -15.39 -5.14 -0.85
CA LEU A 12 -15.02 -6.48 -1.35
C LEU A 12 -14.16 -6.39 -2.61
N GLY A 13 -14.49 -5.48 -3.53
CA GLY A 13 -13.68 -5.23 -4.73
C GLY A 13 -12.28 -4.71 -4.42
N ASP A 14 -12.11 -3.92 -3.36
CA ASP A 14 -10.80 -3.41 -2.96
C ASP A 14 -9.93 -4.47 -2.30
N VAL A 15 -10.50 -5.39 -1.53
CA VAL A 15 -9.79 -6.54 -0.96
C VAL A 15 -9.31 -7.46 -2.09
N TYR A 16 -10.19 -7.80 -3.03
CA TYR A 16 -9.84 -8.62 -4.20
C TYR A 16 -8.80 -7.94 -5.09
N LYS A 17 -8.94 -6.65 -5.40
CA LYS A 17 -7.97 -5.87 -6.18
C LYS A 17 -6.60 -5.83 -5.51
N ARG A 18 -6.53 -5.75 -4.17
CA ARG A 18 -5.26 -5.80 -3.43
C ARG A 18 -4.59 -7.16 -3.52
N GLN A 19 -5.35 -8.25 -3.45
CA GLN A 19 -4.80 -9.60 -3.63
C GLN A 19 -4.18 -9.80 -5.02
N VAL A 20 -4.76 -9.18 -6.05
CA VAL A 20 -4.24 -9.23 -7.41
C VAL A 20 -3.05 -8.29 -7.62
N MET A 21 -3.06 -7.10 -7.03
CA MET A 21 -2.04 -6.07 -7.21
C MET A 21 -0.80 -6.25 -6.33
N PHE A 22 -0.96 -6.86 -5.16
CA PHE A 22 0.16 -7.09 -4.24
C PHE A 22 0.39 -8.58 -4.04
N PRO A 23 1.62 -9.06 -4.27
CA PRO A 23 1.94 -10.43 -3.93
C PRO A 23 1.63 -10.67 -2.46
N SER A 24 1.02 -11.79 -2.15
CA SER A 24 0.73 -12.20 -0.78
C SER A 24 2.01 -12.11 0.06
N ILE A 25 1.96 -11.32 1.12
CA ILE A 25 3.09 -11.21 2.05
C ILE A 25 3.25 -12.60 2.70
N PRO A 26 4.43 -13.21 2.61
CA PRO A 26 4.62 -14.54 3.16
C PRO A 26 4.43 -14.50 4.67
N LEU A 27 3.47 -15.28 5.19
CA LEU A 27 3.18 -15.36 6.63
C LEU A 27 4.20 -16.24 7.39
N ASN A 28 5.02 -17.01 6.68
CA ASN A 28 6.11 -17.76 7.29
C ASN A 28 7.18 -16.81 7.83
N PRO A 29 7.56 -16.89 9.13
CA PRO A 29 8.50 -15.96 9.75
C PRO A 29 9.85 -15.84 9.03
N ILE A 30 10.37 -16.97 8.50
CA ILE A 30 11.64 -17.00 7.76
C ILE A 30 11.46 -16.25 6.43
N LYS A 31 10.40 -16.54 5.68
CA LYS A 31 10.11 -15.86 4.42
C LYS A 31 9.80 -14.39 4.63
N LEU A 32 9.12 -14.04 5.72
CA LEU A 32 8.86 -12.65 6.09
C LEU A 32 10.15 -11.92 6.43
N SER A 33 11.05 -12.53 7.20
CA SER A 33 12.38 -11.96 7.50
C SER A 33 13.20 -11.77 6.23
N LEU A 34 13.20 -12.75 5.33
CA LEU A 34 13.85 -12.64 4.02
C LEU A 34 13.22 -11.54 3.17
N TYR A 35 11.90 -11.37 3.22
CA TYR A 35 11.19 -10.29 2.54
C TYR A 35 11.63 -8.92 3.08
N PHE A 36 11.72 -8.74 4.40
CA PHE A 36 12.21 -7.51 5.01
C PHE A 36 13.70 -7.28 4.75
N CYS A 37 14.54 -8.32 4.83
CA CYS A 37 15.93 -8.22 4.43
C CYS A 37 16.09 -7.83 2.97
N ASN A 38 15.26 -8.40 2.08
CA ASN A 38 15.26 -8.03 0.67
C ASN A 38 14.78 -6.59 0.46
N LEU A 39 13.78 -6.13 1.21
CA LEU A 39 13.35 -4.73 1.25
C LEU A 39 14.49 -3.79 1.67
N LEU A 40 15.23 -4.14 2.73
CA LEU A 40 16.36 -3.38 3.24
C LEU A 40 17.51 -3.36 2.24
N VAL A 41 17.87 -4.51 1.69
CA VAL A 41 18.91 -4.64 0.65
C VAL A 41 18.52 -3.83 -0.59
N ASN A 42 17.29 -3.94 -1.04
CA ASN A 42 16.79 -3.16 -2.18
C ASN A 42 16.76 -1.66 -1.88
N PHE A 43 16.48 -1.28 -0.63
CA PHE A 43 16.61 0.08 -0.16
C PHE A 43 18.03 0.61 -0.29
N LEU A 44 19.02 -0.16 0.12
CA LEU A 44 20.43 0.19 -0.03
C LEU A 44 20.85 0.18 -1.50
N LEU A 45 20.33 -0.75 -2.30
CA LEU A 45 20.60 -0.87 -3.73
C LEU A 45 19.92 0.22 -4.59
N ILE A 46 18.90 0.93 -4.05
CA ILE A 46 18.32 2.11 -4.73
C ILE A 46 19.37 3.18 -5.01
N PHE A 47 20.40 3.28 -4.16
CA PHE A 47 21.51 4.21 -4.36
C PHE A 47 22.54 3.72 -5.41
N LEU A 48 22.46 2.47 -5.84
CA LEU A 48 23.30 1.96 -6.91
C LEU A 48 22.61 2.13 -8.28
N PRO A 49 23.27 2.75 -9.26
CA PRO A 49 22.72 2.95 -10.59
C PRO A 49 22.23 1.63 -11.19
N GLY A 50 20.96 1.58 -11.57
CA GLY A 50 20.33 0.43 -12.24
C GLY A 50 19.74 -0.66 -11.35
N PHE A 51 20.15 -0.81 -10.09
CA PHE A 51 19.64 -1.89 -9.22
C PHE A 51 18.29 -1.57 -8.57
N GLY A 52 18.03 -0.35 -8.15
CA GLY A 52 16.74 0.06 -7.59
C GLY A 52 15.57 -0.04 -8.56
N LEU A 53 15.86 -0.04 -9.86
CA LEU A 53 14.85 -0.26 -10.92
C LEU A 53 14.45 -1.73 -11.08
N LEU A 54 15.29 -2.68 -10.65
CA LEU A 54 15.13 -4.08 -11.00
C LEU A 54 14.38 -4.93 -9.95
N ASN A 55 14.36 -4.56 -8.68
CA ASN A 55 13.98 -5.53 -7.65
C ASN A 55 12.71 -5.24 -6.83
N LEU A 56 12.53 -4.05 -6.28
CA LEU A 56 11.45 -3.82 -5.32
C LEU A 56 10.04 -3.80 -5.91
N ASN A 57 9.95 -3.33 -7.13
CA ASN A 57 8.69 -3.18 -7.85
C ASN A 57 8.70 -3.93 -9.18
N LYS A 58 9.43 -5.04 -9.25
CA LYS A 58 9.54 -5.81 -10.50
C LYS A 58 8.17 -6.17 -11.07
N SER A 59 7.21 -6.51 -10.20
CA SER A 59 5.84 -6.79 -10.61
C SER A 59 5.12 -5.53 -11.08
N ILE A 60 5.18 -4.42 -10.35
CA ILE A 60 4.51 -3.17 -10.71
C ILE A 60 5.15 -2.53 -11.95
N GLN A 61 6.47 -2.53 -12.04
CA GLN A 61 7.17 -1.98 -13.20
C GLN A 61 6.95 -2.82 -14.45
N LYS A 62 6.97 -4.15 -14.32
CA LYS A 62 6.60 -5.08 -15.37
C LYS A 62 5.18 -4.81 -15.83
N GLU A 63 4.24 -4.67 -14.91
CA GLU A 63 2.84 -4.39 -15.19
C GLU A 63 2.68 -3.07 -15.97
N ILE A 64 3.34 -1.99 -15.54
CA ILE A 64 3.31 -0.70 -16.24
C ILE A 64 3.89 -0.82 -17.65
N LEU A 65 4.99 -1.55 -17.81
CA LEU A 65 5.59 -1.79 -19.12
C LEU A 65 4.66 -2.61 -20.03
N GLU A 66 4.08 -3.68 -19.50
CA GLU A 66 3.11 -4.52 -20.22
C GLU A 66 1.87 -3.72 -20.62
N HIS A 67 1.33 -2.85 -19.74
CA HIS A 67 0.24 -1.93 -20.08
C HIS A 67 0.66 -0.95 -21.19
N ALA A 68 1.85 -0.36 -21.13
CA ALA A 68 2.35 0.54 -22.15
C ALA A 68 2.46 -0.14 -23.53
N LEU A 69 2.82 -1.42 -23.54
CA LEU A 69 2.85 -2.26 -24.74
C LEU A 69 1.46 -2.72 -25.20
N GLY A 70 0.41 -2.47 -24.42
CA GLY A 70 -0.96 -2.89 -24.72
C GLY A 70 -1.26 -4.35 -24.36
N ILE A 71 -0.40 -4.99 -23.57
CA ILE A 71 -0.59 -6.38 -23.12
C ILE A 71 -1.72 -6.42 -22.10
N GLN A 72 -2.66 -7.35 -22.27
CA GLN A 72 -3.80 -7.56 -21.40
C GLN A 72 -3.39 -8.35 -20.14
N THR A 73 -2.88 -7.66 -19.14
CA THR A 73 -2.56 -8.26 -17.84
C THR A 73 -3.83 -8.60 -17.05
N THR A 74 -3.69 -9.39 -15.98
CA THR A 74 -4.80 -9.71 -15.07
C THR A 74 -5.39 -8.44 -14.46
N VAL A 75 -4.53 -7.48 -14.04
CA VAL A 75 -4.96 -6.20 -13.50
C VAL A 75 -5.78 -5.41 -14.53
N LEU A 76 -5.31 -5.33 -15.77
CA LEU A 76 -6.02 -4.60 -16.84
C LEU A 76 -7.36 -5.26 -17.17
N LYS A 77 -7.45 -6.59 -17.12
CA LYS A 77 -8.69 -7.34 -17.42
C LYS A 77 -9.71 -7.23 -16.29
N GLU A 78 -9.29 -7.45 -15.06
CA GLU A 78 -10.20 -7.68 -13.92
C GLU A 78 -10.41 -6.44 -13.06
N CYS A 79 -9.40 -5.56 -12.95
CA CYS A 79 -9.45 -4.42 -12.05
C CYS A 79 -9.80 -3.09 -12.75
N ILE A 80 -9.59 -3.01 -14.08
CA ILE A 80 -9.81 -1.77 -14.83
C ILE A 80 -11.09 -1.88 -15.67
N PRO A 81 -12.09 -0.99 -15.47
CA PRO A 81 -13.30 -0.95 -16.29
C PRO A 81 -12.95 -0.76 -17.78
N GLU A 82 -13.73 -1.38 -18.68
CA GLU A 82 -13.48 -1.36 -20.13
C GLU A 82 -13.25 0.05 -20.69
N HIS A 83 -14.12 1.01 -20.32
CA HIS A 83 -14.05 2.40 -20.77
C HIS A 83 -12.79 3.15 -20.25
N LYS A 84 -12.06 2.60 -19.28
CA LYS A 84 -10.83 3.18 -18.71
C LYS A 84 -9.53 2.50 -19.18
N LYS A 85 -9.63 1.35 -19.85
CA LYS A 85 -8.44 0.59 -20.29
C LYS A 85 -7.53 1.39 -21.21
N SER A 86 -8.09 2.07 -22.20
CA SER A 86 -7.32 2.93 -23.11
C SER A 86 -6.60 4.07 -22.37
N SER A 87 -7.26 4.68 -21.39
CA SER A 87 -6.65 5.72 -20.52
C SER A 87 -5.51 5.14 -19.69
N CYS A 88 -5.69 3.94 -19.13
CA CYS A 88 -4.64 3.26 -18.36
C CYS A 88 -3.40 2.98 -19.22
N ILE A 89 -3.60 2.46 -20.42
CA ILE A 89 -2.52 2.20 -21.41
C ILE A 89 -1.81 3.51 -21.78
N PHE A 90 -2.57 4.58 -22.05
CA PHE A 90 -2.00 5.88 -22.41
C PHE A 90 -1.15 6.46 -21.28
N ILE A 91 -1.64 6.44 -20.03
CA ILE A 91 -0.90 6.89 -18.84
C ILE A 91 0.37 6.05 -18.66
N SER A 92 0.30 4.75 -18.83
CA SER A 92 1.46 3.86 -18.73
C SER A 92 2.53 4.21 -19.79
N ARG A 93 2.13 4.56 -21.02
CA ARG A 93 3.03 5.05 -22.05
C ARG A 93 3.72 6.37 -21.68
N ILE A 94 2.96 7.33 -21.13
CA ILE A 94 3.53 8.58 -20.61
C ILE A 94 4.57 8.27 -19.53
N TYR A 95 4.26 7.38 -18.60
CA TYR A 95 5.16 7.03 -17.50
C TYR A 95 6.47 6.38 -18.03
N VAL A 96 6.36 5.46 -18.95
CA VAL A 96 7.53 4.82 -19.60
C VAL A 96 8.35 5.86 -20.40
N SER A 97 7.68 6.77 -21.12
CA SER A 97 8.36 7.85 -21.85
C SER A 97 9.14 8.78 -20.92
N ILE A 98 8.59 9.12 -19.75
CA ILE A 98 9.29 9.89 -18.72
C ILE A 98 10.55 9.15 -18.24
N TRP A 99 10.48 7.83 -18.04
CA TRP A 99 11.65 7.04 -17.66
C TRP A 99 12.74 7.08 -18.73
N ILE A 100 12.36 6.88 -19.99
CA ILE A 100 13.30 6.92 -21.12
C ILE A 100 13.95 8.30 -21.19
N MET A 101 13.16 9.38 -21.03
CA MET A 101 13.66 10.76 -21.01
C MET A 101 14.66 11.01 -19.89
N ILE A 102 14.37 10.54 -18.67
CA ILE A 102 15.27 10.71 -17.51
C ILE A 102 16.57 9.95 -17.70
N ILE A 103 16.52 8.73 -18.22
CA ILE A 103 17.71 7.94 -18.55
C ILE A 103 18.52 8.65 -19.66
N GLY A 104 17.85 9.09 -20.72
CA GLY A 104 18.48 9.86 -21.79
C GLY A 104 19.16 11.14 -21.30
N LEU A 105 18.48 11.89 -20.40
CA LEU A 105 19.03 13.09 -19.79
C LEU A 105 20.26 12.78 -18.92
N SER A 106 20.23 11.67 -18.18
CA SER A 106 21.38 11.24 -17.37
C SER A 106 22.58 10.87 -18.23
N ILE A 107 22.36 10.18 -19.34
CA ILE A 107 23.42 9.85 -20.31
C ILE A 107 23.96 11.12 -20.96
N PHE A 108 23.08 11.99 -21.45
CA PHE A 108 23.47 13.24 -22.12
C PHE A 108 24.26 14.18 -21.20
N SER A 109 23.84 14.33 -19.94
CA SER A 109 24.52 15.17 -18.95
C SER A 109 25.74 14.50 -18.31
N ASN A 110 26.04 13.26 -18.64
CA ASN A 110 27.07 12.43 -17.98
C ASN A 110 26.95 12.51 -16.44
N SER A 111 25.72 12.48 -15.92
CA SER A 111 25.42 12.67 -14.51
C SER A 111 24.29 11.74 -14.05
N PHE A 112 24.44 11.15 -12.88
CA PHE A 112 23.38 10.36 -12.25
C PHE A 112 22.31 11.21 -11.54
N LEU A 113 22.48 12.51 -11.45
CA LEU A 113 21.57 13.40 -10.71
C LEU A 113 20.10 13.29 -11.20
N PRO A 114 19.77 13.27 -12.52
CA PRO A 114 18.39 13.11 -12.97
C PRO A 114 17.76 11.79 -12.49
N ILE A 115 18.49 10.67 -12.58
CA ILE A 115 18.02 9.37 -12.08
C ILE A 115 17.85 9.39 -10.57
N LEU A 116 18.80 9.98 -9.85
CA LEU A 116 18.73 10.10 -8.38
C LEU A 116 17.50 10.87 -7.92
N LEU A 117 17.22 12.02 -8.53
CA LEU A 117 16.04 12.83 -8.22
C LEU A 117 14.73 12.06 -8.52
N PHE A 118 14.71 11.24 -9.56
CA PHE A 118 13.56 10.41 -9.87
C PHE A 118 13.38 9.24 -8.88
N LEU A 119 14.48 8.72 -8.31
CA LEU A 119 14.43 7.62 -7.35
C LEU A 119 14.01 8.06 -5.94
N ILE A 120 14.20 9.34 -5.59
CA ILE A 120 13.81 9.87 -4.27
C ILE A 120 12.35 9.58 -3.93
N PRO A 121 11.34 9.87 -4.79
CA PRO A 121 9.96 9.53 -4.50
C PRO A 121 9.72 8.03 -4.30
N LYS A 122 10.44 7.18 -5.03
CA LYS A 122 10.35 5.71 -4.85
C LYS A 122 10.90 5.24 -3.51
N PHE A 123 11.95 5.88 -3.03
CA PHE A 123 12.49 5.66 -1.70
C PHE A 123 11.43 5.92 -0.62
N PHE A 124 10.79 7.07 -0.67
CA PHE A 124 9.70 7.40 0.26
C PHE A 124 8.49 6.47 0.10
N ALA A 125 8.17 6.03 -1.11
CA ALA A 125 7.13 5.03 -1.34
C ALA A 125 7.46 3.68 -0.67
N THR A 126 8.74 3.28 -0.61
CA THR A 126 9.16 2.08 0.11
C THR A 126 8.99 2.23 1.62
N LEU A 127 9.27 3.40 2.19
CA LEU A 127 8.99 3.67 3.61
C LEU A 127 7.50 3.54 3.93
N ASN A 128 6.61 3.89 2.99
CA ASN A 128 5.18 3.72 3.17
C ASN A 128 4.75 2.26 3.39
N ILE A 129 5.54 1.28 2.94
CA ILE A 129 5.27 -0.14 3.21
C ILE A 129 5.33 -0.41 4.71
N VAL A 130 6.28 0.18 5.43
CA VAL A 130 6.42 0.01 6.89
C VAL A 130 5.15 0.45 7.62
N TRP A 131 4.54 1.55 7.18
CA TRP A 131 3.27 2.02 7.76
C TRP A 131 2.08 1.23 7.23
N GLY A 132 2.06 0.94 5.94
CA GLY A 132 0.98 0.20 5.29
C GLY A 132 0.79 -1.21 5.83
N LEU A 133 1.86 -1.90 6.20
CA LEU A 133 1.77 -3.22 6.81
C LEU A 133 1.01 -3.20 8.13
N THR A 134 1.08 -2.11 8.89
CA THR A 134 0.36 -2.03 10.17
C THR A 134 -1.15 -1.94 9.99
N GLN A 135 -1.63 -1.53 8.83
CA GLN A 135 -3.04 -1.20 8.62
C GLN A 135 -3.97 -2.42 8.69
N HIS A 136 -3.54 -3.57 8.15
CA HIS A 136 -4.38 -4.77 8.06
C HIS A 136 -3.75 -6.01 8.67
N MET A 137 -2.40 -6.03 8.82
CA MET A 137 -1.69 -7.24 9.18
C MET A 137 -2.09 -7.76 10.57
N GLY A 138 -2.44 -9.04 10.62
CA GLY A 138 -2.81 -9.74 11.84
C GLY A 138 -4.23 -9.48 12.32
N LEU A 139 -5.02 -8.66 11.64
CA LEU A 139 -6.42 -8.39 11.98
C LEU A 139 -7.36 -9.38 11.28
N GLN A 140 -8.65 -9.28 11.63
CA GLN A 140 -9.70 -10.13 11.06
C GLN A 140 -9.90 -9.82 9.57
N GLU A 141 -10.11 -10.86 8.77
CA GLU A 141 -10.36 -10.74 7.33
C GLU A 141 -11.86 -10.95 7.05
N ASP A 142 -12.35 -10.45 5.93
CA ASP A 142 -13.72 -10.64 5.41
C ASP A 142 -14.85 -10.26 6.39
N VAL A 143 -14.66 -9.20 7.17
CA VAL A 143 -15.66 -8.66 8.07
C VAL A 143 -16.21 -7.32 7.58
N LYS A 144 -17.52 -7.10 7.80
CA LYS A 144 -18.20 -5.87 7.39
C LYS A 144 -17.77 -4.64 8.21
N ASP A 145 -17.43 -4.85 9.48
CA ASP A 145 -17.00 -3.77 10.36
C ASP A 145 -15.50 -3.49 10.17
N HIS A 146 -15.20 -2.42 9.46
CA HIS A 146 -13.82 -2.02 9.17
C HIS A 146 -12.98 -1.74 10.42
N ARG A 147 -13.59 -1.48 11.56
CA ARG A 147 -12.89 -1.30 12.85
C ARG A 147 -12.24 -2.59 13.35
N LEU A 148 -12.68 -3.76 12.86
CA LEU A 148 -12.14 -5.07 13.19
C LEU A 148 -11.05 -5.53 12.21
N SER A 149 -11.09 -5.03 10.96
CA SER A 149 -10.20 -5.44 9.86
C SER A 149 -9.12 -4.43 9.54
N THR A 150 -9.16 -3.24 10.15
CA THR A 150 -8.21 -2.16 9.90
C THR A 150 -7.69 -1.56 11.20
N ARG A 151 -6.52 -0.94 11.13
CA ARG A 151 -5.86 -0.27 12.26
C ARG A 151 -5.47 1.14 11.87
N SER A 152 -5.80 2.11 12.72
CA SER A 152 -5.24 3.46 12.64
C SER A 152 -4.01 3.57 13.54
N VAL A 153 -2.97 4.24 13.05
CA VAL A 153 -1.71 4.44 13.78
C VAL A 153 -1.42 5.92 13.97
N ARG A 154 -0.65 6.26 14.99
CA ARG A 154 -0.22 7.63 15.24
C ARG A 154 1.12 7.89 14.59
N LEU A 155 1.18 8.89 13.73
CA LEU A 155 2.41 9.39 13.10
C LEU A 155 2.70 10.82 13.55
N ASN A 156 3.95 11.24 13.45
CA ASN A 156 4.30 12.65 13.60
C ASN A 156 3.82 13.45 12.37
N PRO A 157 3.70 14.78 12.46
CA PRO A 157 3.15 15.60 11.37
C PRO A 157 3.87 15.46 10.02
N ILE A 158 5.18 15.25 10.03
CA ILE A 158 5.99 15.10 8.81
C ILE A 158 5.64 13.78 8.12
N PHE A 159 5.67 12.67 8.85
CA PHE A 159 5.32 11.36 8.29
C PHE A 159 3.84 11.26 7.93
N SER A 160 2.96 11.86 8.72
CA SER A 160 1.55 11.98 8.42
C SER A 160 1.30 12.72 7.09
N PHE A 161 2.04 13.80 6.82
CA PHE A 161 1.99 14.51 5.54
C PHE A 161 2.50 13.64 4.38
N ILE A 162 3.66 13.00 4.54
CA ILE A 162 4.25 12.11 3.52
C ILE A 162 3.33 10.91 3.24
N TYR A 163 2.66 10.43 4.27
CA TYR A 163 1.74 9.28 4.17
C TYR A 163 0.31 9.67 3.77
N TRP A 164 0.07 10.92 3.36
CA TRP A 164 -1.24 11.41 2.90
C TRP A 164 -2.35 11.22 3.91
N LYS A 165 -2.06 11.33 5.21
CA LYS A 165 -3.02 11.09 6.30
C LYS A 165 -3.60 9.67 6.31
N MET A 166 -2.95 8.71 5.65
CA MET A 166 -3.40 7.30 5.60
C MET A 166 -3.19 6.55 6.93
N GLU A 167 -2.60 7.17 7.92
CA GLU A 167 -2.61 6.69 9.30
C GLU A 167 -4.03 6.62 9.90
N TYR A 168 -4.98 7.39 9.39
CA TYR A 168 -6.41 7.34 9.72
C TYR A 168 -7.12 6.29 8.87
N HIS A 169 -6.64 5.05 8.92
CA HIS A 169 -7.02 4.04 7.94
C HIS A 169 -8.40 3.44 8.17
N ILE A 170 -8.84 3.34 9.44
CA ILE A 170 -10.20 2.91 9.79
C ILE A 170 -11.21 3.90 9.19
N GLU A 171 -10.98 5.19 9.41
CA GLU A 171 -11.82 6.28 8.91
C GLU A 171 -11.86 6.28 7.39
N HIS A 172 -10.73 6.04 6.74
CA HIS A 172 -10.66 5.92 5.29
C HIS A 172 -11.50 4.76 4.76
N HIS A 173 -11.48 3.61 5.41
CA HIS A 173 -12.31 2.47 5.01
C HIS A 173 -13.80 2.67 5.30
N MET A 174 -14.13 3.30 6.43
CA MET A 174 -15.54 3.59 6.78
C MET A 174 -16.15 4.65 5.85
N PHE A 175 -15.34 5.63 5.43
CA PHE A 175 -15.79 6.79 4.64
C PHE A 175 -14.84 7.06 3.46
N PRO A 176 -14.78 6.17 2.46
CA PRO A 176 -13.79 6.23 1.38
C PRO A 176 -13.94 7.45 0.44
N SER A 177 -15.08 8.14 0.49
CA SER A 177 -15.32 9.38 -0.25
C SER A 177 -14.72 10.63 0.42
N VAL A 178 -14.30 10.53 1.67
CA VAL A 178 -13.68 11.65 2.39
C VAL A 178 -12.23 11.82 1.93
N PRO A 179 -11.84 13.00 1.41
CA PRO A 179 -10.46 13.26 0.99
C PRO A 179 -9.48 13.12 2.17
N SER A 180 -8.28 12.67 1.89
CA SER A 180 -7.24 12.39 2.90
C SER A 180 -6.95 13.56 3.84
N TYR A 181 -6.96 14.80 3.33
CA TYR A 181 -6.73 16.01 4.13
C TYR A 181 -7.85 16.32 5.15
N ASN A 182 -9.03 15.71 4.98
CA ASN A 182 -10.16 15.84 5.92
C ASN A 182 -10.27 14.66 6.91
N LEU A 183 -9.48 13.58 6.75
CA LEU A 183 -9.50 12.44 7.67
C LEU A 183 -9.23 12.82 9.13
N PRO A 184 -8.33 13.77 9.46
CA PRO A 184 -8.17 14.22 10.84
C PRO A 184 -9.44 14.83 11.45
N LYS A 185 -10.21 15.60 10.67
CA LYS A 185 -11.49 16.18 11.13
C LYS A 185 -12.55 15.10 11.33
N LEU A 186 -12.59 14.12 10.41
CA LEU A 186 -13.47 12.96 10.55
C LEU A 186 -13.12 12.16 11.80
N HIS A 187 -11.83 11.91 12.05
CA HIS A 187 -11.37 11.22 13.26
C HIS A 187 -11.90 11.90 14.53
N GLU A 188 -11.73 13.21 14.64
CA GLU A 188 -12.23 13.97 15.80
C GLU A 188 -13.74 13.82 15.99
N ALA A 189 -14.52 13.75 14.91
CA ALA A 189 -15.96 13.60 14.96
C ALA A 189 -16.43 12.21 15.44
N ILE A 190 -15.66 11.15 15.14
CA ILE A 190 -16.08 9.76 15.39
C ILE A 190 -15.15 8.99 16.33
N LYS A 191 -14.09 9.62 16.88
CA LYS A 191 -13.05 8.96 17.70
C LYS A 191 -13.58 8.16 18.88
N GLN A 192 -14.74 8.53 19.43
CA GLN A 192 -15.37 7.78 20.53
C GLN A 192 -15.90 6.41 20.09
N GLN A 193 -16.14 6.21 18.81
CA GLN A 193 -16.61 4.96 18.23
C GLN A 193 -15.47 4.08 17.69
N LEU A 194 -14.24 4.59 17.70
CA LEU A 194 -13.08 3.93 17.10
C LEU A 194 -12.18 3.31 18.17
N PRO A 195 -11.50 2.20 17.85
CA PRO A 195 -10.38 1.71 18.64
C PRO A 195 -9.31 2.81 18.77
N LYS A 196 -8.65 2.84 19.93
CA LYS A 196 -7.58 3.81 20.17
C LYS A 196 -6.43 3.61 19.16
N PRO A 197 -6.00 4.67 18.43
CA PRO A 197 -4.88 4.57 17.52
C PRO A 197 -3.60 4.16 18.25
N GLN A 198 -2.88 3.18 17.67
CA GLN A 198 -1.62 2.66 18.21
C GLN A 198 -0.43 3.47 17.69
N THR A 199 0.68 3.45 18.41
CA THR A 199 1.99 3.82 17.85
C THR A 199 2.47 2.72 16.91
N LEU A 200 3.43 3.02 16.03
CA LEU A 200 4.04 1.99 15.17
C LEU A 200 4.65 0.85 15.98
N PHE A 201 5.31 1.18 17.08
CA PHE A 201 5.92 0.17 17.97
C PHE A 201 4.87 -0.75 18.60
N GLU A 202 3.76 -0.20 19.11
CA GLU A 202 2.64 -0.98 19.66
C GLU A 202 2.03 -1.88 18.57
N ALA A 203 1.80 -1.34 17.37
CA ALA A 203 1.26 -2.11 16.26
C ALA A 203 2.17 -3.29 15.88
N TYR A 204 3.48 -3.09 15.74
CA TYR A 204 4.40 -4.17 15.41
C TYR A 204 4.60 -5.17 16.56
N LYS A 205 4.51 -4.73 17.81
CA LYS A 205 4.52 -5.62 18.98
C LYS A 205 3.35 -6.61 18.95
N ASP A 206 2.20 -6.20 18.43
CA ASP A 206 1.04 -7.08 18.27
C ASP A 206 1.15 -7.93 16.99
N ILE A 207 1.63 -7.33 15.88
CA ILE A 207 1.70 -7.98 14.57
C ILE A 207 2.70 -9.15 14.57
N ILE A 208 3.91 -8.96 15.11
CA ILE A 208 4.97 -9.97 15.00
C ILE A 208 4.54 -11.31 15.64
N PRO A 209 4.04 -11.35 16.89
CA PRO A 209 3.54 -12.60 17.47
C PRO A 209 2.33 -13.17 16.72
N ALA A 210 1.45 -12.30 16.18
CA ALA A 210 0.28 -12.74 15.44
C ALA A 210 0.66 -13.43 14.13
N VAL A 211 1.65 -12.90 13.40
CA VAL A 211 2.17 -13.53 12.18
C VAL A 211 2.77 -14.90 12.49
N ILE A 212 3.51 -15.03 13.59
CA ILE A 212 4.07 -16.32 14.04
C ILE A 212 2.95 -17.31 14.38
N LYS A 213 1.92 -16.89 15.11
CA LYS A 213 0.76 -17.74 15.45
C LYS A 213 -0.02 -18.15 14.21
N LYS A 214 -0.23 -17.26 13.26
CA LYS A 214 -0.94 -17.53 12.01
C LYS A 214 -0.23 -18.58 11.14
N THR A 215 1.06 -18.85 11.37
CA THR A 215 1.78 -19.95 10.71
C THR A 215 1.26 -21.33 11.15
N ASN A 216 0.86 -21.45 12.43
CA ASN A 216 0.34 -22.69 13.00
C ASN A 216 -1.20 -22.76 12.98
N ASP A 217 -1.86 -21.61 13.03
CA ASP A 217 -3.31 -21.45 12.94
C ASP A 217 -3.65 -20.37 11.89
N PRO A 218 -3.99 -20.77 10.65
CA PRO A 218 -4.32 -19.83 9.58
C PRO A 218 -5.49 -18.90 9.89
N ASN A 219 -6.39 -19.31 10.81
CA ASN A 219 -7.56 -18.52 11.20
C ASN A 219 -7.28 -17.56 12.36
N TYR A 220 -6.06 -17.56 12.90
CA TYR A 220 -5.70 -16.67 13.99
C TYR A 220 -5.74 -15.20 13.56
N PHE A 221 -6.34 -14.36 14.39
CA PHE A 221 -6.32 -12.91 14.25
C PHE A 221 -6.19 -12.24 15.63
N ILE A 222 -5.73 -10.98 15.63
CA ILE A 222 -5.64 -10.15 16.82
C ILE A 222 -7.04 -9.63 17.13
N PRO A 223 -7.62 -9.95 18.30
CA PRO A 223 -8.93 -9.42 18.68
C PRO A 223 -8.86 -7.90 18.93
N VAL A 224 -9.74 -7.16 18.27
CA VAL A 224 -9.87 -5.72 18.46
C VAL A 224 -10.97 -5.44 19.48
N LYS A 225 -10.65 -4.68 20.53
CA LYS A 225 -11.66 -4.21 21.49
C LYS A 225 -12.28 -2.92 20.97
N LEU A 226 -13.55 -2.98 20.63
CA LEU A 226 -14.32 -1.78 20.30
C LEU A 226 -14.71 -1.02 21.57
N PRO A 227 -14.83 0.32 21.52
CA PRO A 227 -15.39 1.08 22.61
C PRO A 227 -16.81 0.58 22.92
N THR A 228 -17.12 0.39 24.19
CA THR A 228 -18.49 0.16 24.67
C THR A 228 -19.23 1.50 24.68
N ASN A 229 -20.39 1.54 24.03
CA ASN A 229 -21.29 2.69 24.11
C ASN A 229 -21.77 2.91 25.54
#